data_d491cdd30ceb2f8252bdb17a611782f0
#
_entry.id   d491cdd30ceb2f8252bdb17a611782f0
#
_cell.length_a   1.000
_cell.length_b   1.000
_cell.length_c   1.000
_cell.angle_alpha   90.00
_cell.angle_beta   90.00
_cell.angle_gamma   90.00
#
_symmetry.space_group_name_H-M   'P 1'
#
loop_
_entity.id
_entity.type
_entity.pdbx_description
1 polymer ?
#
loop_
_entity_poly.entity_id
_entity_poly.type
_entity_poly.pdbx_seq_one_letter_code
_entity_poly.pdbx_strand_id
1 'polypeptide(L)'
;MLPAPCDTAGRMQSILAVTLPFFALVLCGYLAARRGLLPEAAVPGLNAYVLYFALPCMLFRFGASMPFGKLIDPALIGVYALCALVVVALTVALTVRSVGLKNAAFGALVAAFPNSGFMGVPLLVALHGDAAAGPVIGTLLVDLFMTSTLCLALAHGEHDGAGDDASSAWATATRALRAALANPQPWAIALGAAAAAAGLHLPAPAAQFVKMLADSASPVALFTIGAVLWRAGRHAHTRTPVRDYLPVALIKLVAHPLLVGGVGLAARAMGLPITSFGLTVLVLAAALPSASNVSLLAERFGADNGRVARIIMASTALAFVSFTLIAWALA
;
A
#
# COMPACT_ATOMS: atom_id res chain seq x y z
N MET A 1 22.19 -34.20 18.79
CA MET A 1 21.97 -32.86 19.39
C MET A 1 20.62 -32.39 18.83
N LEU A 2 19.53 -32.49 19.59
CA LEU A 2 18.21 -31.99 19.18
C LEU A 2 18.28 -30.47 19.06
N PRO A 3 17.73 -29.83 18.00
CA PRO A 3 17.69 -28.38 17.96
C PRO A 3 16.86 -27.88 19.14
N ALA A 4 17.35 -26.81 19.77
CA ALA A 4 16.65 -26.14 20.87
C ALA A 4 15.20 -25.83 20.46
N PRO A 5 14.22 -25.93 21.39
CA PRO A 5 12.84 -25.62 21.11
C PRO A 5 12.79 -24.20 20.56
N CYS A 6 12.23 -24.07 19.34
CA CYS A 6 12.05 -22.80 18.67
C CYS A 6 11.26 -21.89 19.63
N ASP A 7 11.86 -20.82 20.12
CA ASP A 7 11.22 -19.88 21.07
C ASP A 7 10.11 -19.09 20.32
N THR A 8 9.00 -19.78 20.12
CA THR A 8 7.81 -19.24 19.41
C THR A 8 7.21 -18.05 20.16
N ALA A 9 7.33 -18.04 21.48
CA ALA A 9 6.85 -16.94 22.32
C ALA A 9 7.73 -15.70 22.17
N GLY A 10 9.05 -15.85 22.16
CA GLY A 10 9.99 -14.74 21.95
C GLY A 10 9.88 -14.12 20.56
N ARG A 11 9.67 -14.94 19.52
CA ARG A 11 9.39 -14.44 18.15
C ARG A 11 8.13 -13.62 18.08
N MET A 12 7.02 -14.10 18.64
CA MET A 12 5.75 -13.37 18.68
C MET A 12 5.91 -12.05 19.43
N GLN A 13 6.62 -12.06 20.56
CA GLN A 13 6.88 -10.84 21.34
C GLN A 13 7.69 -9.82 20.55
N SER A 14 8.72 -10.24 19.83
CA SER A 14 9.53 -9.35 18.97
C SER A 14 8.71 -8.72 17.86
N ILE A 15 7.84 -9.48 17.18
CA ILE A 15 6.96 -8.96 16.13
C ILE A 15 5.96 -7.98 16.73
N LEU A 16 5.32 -8.32 17.85
CA LEU A 16 4.38 -7.43 18.53
C LEU A 16 5.03 -6.14 19.02
N ALA A 17 6.28 -6.19 19.49
CA ALA A 17 7.02 -5.01 19.92
C ALA A 17 7.20 -4.00 18.77
N VAL A 18 7.30 -4.46 17.53
CA VAL A 18 7.39 -3.60 16.35
C VAL A 18 5.99 -3.22 15.83
N THR A 19 5.06 -4.18 15.68
CA THR A 19 3.77 -3.93 15.05
C THR A 19 2.83 -3.10 15.92
N LEU A 20 2.82 -3.34 17.24
CA LEU A 20 1.90 -2.65 18.16
C LEU A 20 2.03 -1.12 18.13
N PRO A 21 3.24 -0.49 18.16
CA PRO A 21 3.36 0.96 18.03
C PRO A 21 2.77 1.53 16.74
N PHE A 22 2.90 0.82 15.62
CA PHE A 22 2.35 1.25 14.33
C PHE A 22 0.82 1.32 14.38
N PHE A 23 0.17 0.26 14.84
CA PHE A 23 -1.29 0.24 14.95
C PHE A 23 -1.80 1.15 16.08
N ALA A 24 -1.04 1.34 17.15
CA ALA A 24 -1.36 2.29 18.21
C ALA A 24 -1.38 3.74 17.68
N LEU A 25 -0.44 4.12 16.81
CA LEU A 25 -0.44 5.45 16.15
C LEU A 25 -1.69 5.64 15.29
N VAL A 26 -2.11 4.62 14.54
CA VAL A 26 -3.36 4.66 13.77
C VAL A 26 -4.56 4.85 14.71
N LEU A 27 -4.61 4.11 15.81
CA LEU A 27 -5.67 4.26 16.81
C LEU A 27 -5.66 5.65 17.46
N CYS A 28 -4.49 6.19 17.78
CA CYS A 28 -4.34 7.55 18.31
C CYS A 28 -4.90 8.60 17.35
N GLY A 29 -4.58 8.51 16.06
CA GLY A 29 -5.11 9.42 15.04
C GLY A 29 -6.64 9.32 14.89
N TYR A 30 -7.18 8.09 14.92
CA TYR A 30 -8.62 7.85 14.91
C TYR A 30 -9.32 8.46 16.13
N LEU A 31 -8.77 8.25 17.33
CA LEU A 31 -9.34 8.78 18.57
C LEU A 31 -9.21 10.30 18.66
N ALA A 32 -8.10 10.88 18.20
CA ALA A 32 -7.91 12.33 18.18
C ALA A 32 -8.96 13.01 17.28
N ALA A 33 -9.19 12.48 16.08
CA ALA A 33 -10.21 12.97 15.17
C ALA A 33 -11.63 12.75 15.74
N ARG A 34 -11.90 11.56 16.32
CA ARG A 34 -13.20 11.23 16.94
C ARG A 34 -13.55 12.16 18.10
N ARG A 35 -12.58 12.57 18.89
CA ARG A 35 -12.76 13.46 20.05
C ARG A 35 -12.72 14.94 19.69
N GLY A 36 -12.54 15.30 18.41
CA GLY A 36 -12.45 16.68 17.96
C GLY A 36 -11.13 17.38 18.32
N LEU A 37 -10.14 16.65 18.86
CA LEU A 37 -8.80 17.20 19.14
C LEU A 37 -8.07 17.56 17.83
N LEU A 38 -8.32 16.79 16.77
CA LEU A 38 -7.90 17.09 15.42
C LEU A 38 -9.12 17.53 14.61
N PRO A 39 -9.20 18.81 14.19
CA PRO A 39 -10.27 19.29 13.33
C PRO A 39 -10.30 18.51 12.01
N GLU A 40 -11.49 18.21 11.49
CA GLU A 40 -11.64 17.46 10.23
C GLU A 40 -10.95 18.15 9.06
N ALA A 41 -10.96 19.49 9.02
CA ALA A 41 -10.28 20.30 8.01
C ALA A 41 -8.75 20.15 8.02
N ALA A 42 -8.14 19.69 9.12
CA ALA A 42 -6.70 19.48 9.22
C ALA A 42 -6.24 18.18 8.55
N VAL A 43 -7.14 17.19 8.38
CA VAL A 43 -6.80 15.85 7.83
C VAL A 43 -6.20 15.94 6.42
N PRO A 44 -6.77 16.72 5.45
CA PRO A 44 -6.16 16.90 4.14
C PRO A 44 -4.77 17.53 4.20
N GLY A 45 -4.55 18.48 5.13
CA GLY A 45 -3.24 19.13 5.33
C GLY A 45 -2.18 18.15 5.81
N LEU A 46 -2.49 17.30 6.79
CA LEU A 46 -1.59 16.24 7.25
C LEU A 46 -1.27 15.24 6.13
N ASN A 47 -2.29 14.85 5.34
CA ASN A 47 -2.08 13.96 4.20
C ASN A 47 -1.18 14.60 3.13
N ALA A 48 -1.36 15.90 2.83
CA ALA A 48 -0.50 16.65 1.92
C ALA A 48 0.94 16.74 2.44
N TYR A 49 1.14 17.01 3.73
CA TYR A 49 2.47 17.01 4.34
C TYR A 49 3.18 15.66 4.14
N VAL A 50 2.48 14.56 4.42
CA VAL A 50 3.07 13.22 4.26
C VAL A 50 3.41 12.95 2.79
N LEU A 51 2.47 13.20 1.86
CA LEU A 51 2.62 12.86 0.45
C LEU A 51 3.69 13.67 -0.28
N TYR A 52 3.79 14.97 0.03
CA TYR A 52 4.62 15.91 -0.74
C TYR A 52 5.96 16.25 -0.06
N PHE A 53 6.11 16.00 1.23
CA PHE A 53 7.32 16.33 1.97
C PHE A 53 7.96 15.12 2.66
N ALA A 54 7.27 14.48 3.57
CA ALA A 54 7.85 13.46 4.43
C ALA A 54 8.18 12.16 3.68
N LEU A 55 7.22 11.60 2.94
CA LEU A 55 7.41 10.37 2.14
C LEU A 55 8.45 10.53 1.04
N PRO A 56 8.45 11.60 0.22
CA PRO A 56 9.50 11.80 -0.77
C PRO A 56 10.89 11.83 -0.15
N CYS A 57 11.09 12.50 0.98
CA CYS A 57 12.37 12.51 1.69
C CYS A 57 12.77 11.11 2.18
N MET A 58 11.83 10.34 2.71
CA MET A 58 12.08 8.97 3.15
C MET A 58 12.45 8.06 1.96
N LEU A 59 11.70 8.13 0.87
CA LEU A 59 11.93 7.31 -0.33
C LEU A 59 13.23 7.71 -1.04
N PHE A 60 13.57 9.00 -1.08
CA PHE A 60 14.87 9.48 -1.56
C PHE A 60 16.02 8.86 -0.76
N ARG A 61 15.93 8.83 0.58
CA ARG A 61 16.95 8.22 1.42
C ARG A 61 17.13 6.73 1.13
N PHE A 62 16.04 5.98 0.99
CA PHE A 62 16.15 4.56 0.62
C PHE A 62 16.71 4.38 -0.80
N GLY A 63 16.28 5.20 -1.75
CA GLY A 63 16.88 5.21 -3.10
C GLY A 63 18.38 5.50 -3.09
N ALA A 64 18.83 6.43 -2.23
CA ALA A 64 20.23 6.81 -2.10
C ALA A 64 21.07 5.83 -1.27
N SER A 65 20.45 4.94 -0.49
CA SER A 65 21.17 4.04 0.43
C SER A 65 21.50 2.68 -0.18
N MET A 66 20.96 2.31 -1.34
CA MET A 66 21.14 0.98 -1.92
C MET A 66 21.38 1.03 -3.43
N PRO A 67 22.12 0.05 -4.01
CA PRO A 67 22.30 -0.08 -5.45
C PRO A 67 20.96 -0.27 -6.18
N PHE A 68 20.82 0.30 -7.36
CA PHE A 68 19.61 0.26 -8.18
C PHE A 68 19.05 -1.17 -8.37
N GLY A 69 19.93 -2.16 -8.63
CA GLY A 69 19.54 -3.56 -8.80
C GLY A 69 18.99 -4.24 -7.53
N LYS A 70 19.22 -3.66 -6.34
CA LYS A 70 18.58 -4.11 -5.10
C LYS A 70 17.29 -3.34 -4.80
N LEU A 71 17.16 -2.14 -5.36
CA LEU A 71 15.96 -1.33 -5.25
C LEU A 71 14.85 -1.84 -6.17
N ILE A 72 15.21 -2.25 -7.39
CA ILE A 72 14.31 -2.73 -8.44
C ILE A 72 14.71 -4.16 -8.81
N ASP A 73 13.96 -5.14 -8.33
CA ASP A 73 14.10 -6.55 -8.69
C ASP A 73 12.98 -6.95 -9.67
N PRO A 74 13.31 -7.17 -10.97
CA PRO A 74 12.30 -7.45 -11.99
C PRO A 74 11.50 -8.74 -11.72
N ALA A 75 12.12 -9.75 -11.09
CA ALA A 75 11.43 -11.01 -10.79
C ALA A 75 10.37 -10.81 -9.70
N LEU A 76 10.71 -10.08 -8.62
CA LEU A 76 9.76 -9.74 -7.56
C LEU A 76 8.64 -8.83 -8.08
N ILE A 77 8.98 -7.84 -8.90
CA ILE A 77 8.01 -6.92 -9.53
C ILE A 77 7.06 -7.71 -10.43
N GLY A 78 7.57 -8.63 -11.26
CA GLY A 78 6.75 -9.45 -12.15
C GLY A 78 5.78 -10.36 -11.40
N VAL A 79 6.24 -11.03 -10.33
CA VAL A 79 5.38 -11.85 -9.47
C VAL A 79 4.29 -11.00 -8.83
N TYR A 80 4.66 -9.85 -8.25
CA TYR A 80 3.69 -8.97 -7.60
C TYR A 80 2.67 -8.41 -8.59
N ALA A 81 3.12 -7.93 -9.76
CA ALA A 81 2.25 -7.41 -10.81
C ALA A 81 1.24 -8.46 -11.29
N LEU A 82 1.68 -9.69 -11.53
CA LEU A 82 0.79 -10.80 -11.90
C LEU A 82 -0.26 -11.05 -10.80
N CYS A 83 0.16 -11.12 -9.54
CA CYS A 83 -0.75 -11.33 -8.41
C CYS A 83 -1.75 -10.18 -8.26
N ALA A 84 -1.30 -8.92 -8.41
CA ALA A 84 -2.19 -7.76 -8.38
C ALA A 84 -3.25 -7.81 -9.49
N LEU A 85 -2.87 -8.18 -10.72
CA LEU A 85 -3.81 -8.39 -11.83
C LEU A 85 -4.85 -9.46 -11.52
N VAL A 86 -4.43 -10.60 -10.95
CA VAL A 86 -5.34 -11.68 -10.55
C VAL A 86 -6.30 -11.22 -9.46
N VAL A 87 -5.80 -10.48 -8.45
CA VAL A 87 -6.65 -9.92 -7.38
C VAL A 87 -7.66 -8.92 -7.93
N VAL A 88 -7.24 -8.05 -8.86
CA VAL A 88 -8.14 -7.11 -9.54
C VAL A 88 -9.22 -7.87 -10.29
N ALA A 89 -8.84 -8.83 -11.15
CA ALA A 89 -9.78 -9.61 -11.94
C ALA A 89 -10.76 -10.39 -11.05
N LEU A 90 -10.27 -11.05 -10.00
CA LEU A 90 -11.08 -11.80 -9.04
C LEU A 90 -12.09 -10.88 -8.34
N THR A 91 -11.63 -9.72 -7.84
CA THR A 91 -12.51 -8.80 -7.10
C THR A 91 -13.57 -8.21 -8.00
N VAL A 92 -13.23 -7.81 -9.22
CA VAL A 92 -14.21 -7.32 -10.21
C VAL A 92 -15.21 -8.42 -10.54
N ALA A 93 -14.76 -9.63 -10.88
CA ALA A 93 -15.63 -10.75 -11.24
C ALA A 93 -16.64 -11.08 -10.12
N LEU A 94 -16.20 -11.05 -8.85
CA LEU A 94 -17.05 -11.37 -7.71
C LEU A 94 -18.03 -10.24 -7.35
N THR A 95 -17.72 -8.98 -7.66
CA THR A 95 -18.50 -7.84 -7.15
C THR A 95 -19.24 -7.03 -8.21
N VAL A 96 -18.87 -7.13 -9.50
CA VAL A 96 -19.45 -6.30 -10.58
C VAL A 96 -20.96 -6.42 -10.68
N ARG A 97 -21.51 -7.61 -10.48
CA ARG A 97 -22.97 -7.84 -10.59
C ARG A 97 -23.76 -7.21 -9.44
N SER A 98 -23.13 -7.01 -8.28
CA SER A 98 -23.81 -6.48 -7.08
C SER A 98 -23.66 -4.96 -6.94
N VAL A 99 -22.53 -4.38 -7.40
CA VAL A 99 -22.21 -2.97 -7.13
C VAL A 99 -21.96 -2.14 -8.39
N GLY A 100 -22.02 -2.73 -9.59
CA GLY A 100 -21.66 -2.08 -10.85
C GLY A 100 -20.15 -2.04 -11.08
N LEU A 101 -19.74 -1.80 -12.35
CA LEU A 101 -18.33 -1.88 -12.76
C LEU A 101 -17.45 -0.84 -12.04
N LYS A 102 -17.91 0.40 -11.95
CA LYS A 102 -17.19 1.49 -11.29
C LYS A 102 -16.85 1.17 -9.85
N ASN A 103 -17.84 0.75 -9.07
CA ASN A 103 -17.65 0.41 -7.67
C ASN A 103 -16.87 -0.90 -7.48
N ALA A 104 -17.02 -1.86 -8.41
CA ALA A 104 -16.21 -3.07 -8.43
C ALA A 104 -14.74 -2.76 -8.70
N ALA A 105 -14.42 -1.86 -9.63
CA ALA A 105 -13.07 -1.41 -9.94
C ALA A 105 -12.41 -0.71 -8.74
N PHE A 106 -13.13 0.16 -8.02
CA PHE A 106 -12.61 0.76 -6.78
C PHE A 106 -12.48 -0.27 -5.65
N GLY A 107 -13.38 -1.25 -5.57
CA GLY A 107 -13.23 -2.41 -4.69
C GLY A 107 -11.98 -3.23 -5.01
N ALA A 108 -11.70 -3.43 -6.29
CA ALA A 108 -10.50 -4.12 -6.75
C ALA A 108 -9.22 -3.32 -6.46
N LEU A 109 -9.28 -2.00 -6.62
CA LEU A 109 -8.16 -1.13 -6.27
C LEU A 109 -7.78 -1.25 -4.80
N VAL A 110 -8.74 -1.19 -3.87
CA VAL A 110 -8.45 -1.37 -2.43
C VAL A 110 -8.09 -2.81 -2.06
N ALA A 111 -8.51 -3.81 -2.85
CA ALA A 111 -8.11 -5.20 -2.63
C ALA A 111 -6.68 -5.49 -3.09
N ALA A 112 -6.22 -4.88 -4.18
CA ALA A 112 -4.89 -5.11 -4.75
C ALA A 112 -3.83 -4.15 -4.22
N PHE A 113 -4.19 -2.91 -3.84
CA PHE A 113 -3.25 -1.88 -3.43
C PHE A 113 -3.07 -1.85 -1.89
N PRO A 114 -1.99 -2.45 -1.37
CA PRO A 114 -1.62 -2.34 0.04
C PRO A 114 -1.12 -0.94 0.39
N ASN A 115 -1.15 -0.61 1.66
CA ASN A 115 -0.62 0.66 2.17
C ASN A 115 0.91 0.65 2.25
N SER A 116 1.57 0.35 1.12
CA SER A 116 3.02 0.17 1.04
C SER A 116 3.77 1.45 1.38
N GLY A 117 3.31 2.62 0.92
CA GLY A 117 3.99 3.89 1.15
C GLY A 117 3.92 4.36 2.60
N PHE A 118 2.71 4.47 3.17
CA PHE A 118 2.52 5.05 4.50
C PHE A 118 2.87 4.08 5.64
N MET A 119 2.65 2.79 5.44
CA MET A 119 2.84 1.77 6.47
C MET A 119 3.90 0.75 6.08
N GLY A 120 3.92 0.30 4.83
CA GLY A 120 4.72 -0.83 4.40
C GLY A 120 6.22 -0.58 4.51
N VAL A 121 6.73 0.48 3.87
CA VAL A 121 8.17 0.80 3.93
C VAL A 121 8.64 0.92 5.38
N PRO A 122 8.06 1.77 6.24
CA PRO A 122 8.55 1.90 7.61
C PRO A 122 8.38 0.64 8.46
N LEU A 123 7.27 -0.08 8.33
CA LEU A 123 7.01 -1.28 9.13
C LEU A 123 7.94 -2.44 8.74
N LEU A 124 8.11 -2.69 7.43
CA LEU A 124 8.94 -3.81 6.97
C LEU A 124 10.43 -3.53 7.15
N VAL A 125 10.85 -2.27 7.05
CA VAL A 125 12.21 -1.86 7.44
C VAL A 125 12.45 -2.04 8.94
N ALA A 126 11.47 -1.70 9.78
CA ALA A 126 11.59 -1.91 11.22
C ALA A 126 11.66 -3.41 11.62
N LEU A 127 10.99 -4.30 10.85
CA LEU A 127 10.98 -5.76 11.07
C LEU A 127 12.21 -6.48 10.48
N HIS A 128 12.66 -6.06 9.29
CA HIS A 128 13.62 -6.83 8.49
C HIS A 128 14.86 -6.03 8.07
N GLY A 129 15.00 -4.78 8.55
CA GLY A 129 16.11 -3.88 8.19
C GLY A 129 15.93 -3.20 6.83
N ASP A 130 16.90 -2.32 6.50
CA ASP A 130 16.83 -1.46 5.31
C ASP A 130 16.69 -2.23 3.98
N ALA A 131 17.21 -3.45 3.91
CA ALA A 131 17.09 -4.30 2.74
C ALA A 131 15.63 -4.60 2.32
N ALA A 132 14.68 -4.50 3.25
CA ALA A 132 13.26 -4.68 2.97
C ALA A 132 12.65 -3.53 2.13
N ALA A 133 13.28 -2.35 2.14
CA ALA A 133 12.76 -1.19 1.42
C ALA A 133 12.63 -1.44 -0.10
N GLY A 134 13.62 -2.11 -0.72
CA GLY A 134 13.61 -2.38 -2.17
C GLY A 134 12.36 -3.13 -2.64
N PRO A 135 12.09 -4.35 -2.15
CA PRO A 135 10.88 -5.08 -2.53
C PRO A 135 9.58 -4.33 -2.27
N VAL A 136 9.48 -3.59 -1.14
CA VAL A 136 8.27 -2.78 -0.83
C VAL A 136 8.12 -1.59 -1.77
N ILE A 137 9.22 -0.92 -2.13
CA ILE A 137 9.20 0.15 -3.13
C ILE A 137 8.77 -0.41 -4.49
N GLY A 138 9.23 -1.61 -4.86
CA GLY A 138 8.78 -2.30 -6.06
C GLY A 138 7.26 -2.49 -6.09
N THR A 139 6.65 -2.95 -4.99
CA THR A 139 5.18 -3.06 -4.91
C THR A 139 4.49 -1.71 -5.04
N LEU A 140 5.01 -0.68 -4.39
CA LEU A 140 4.48 0.68 -4.46
C LEU A 140 4.47 1.21 -5.91
N LEU A 141 5.54 0.98 -6.69
CA LEU A 141 5.61 1.39 -8.08
C LEU A 141 4.60 0.64 -8.96
N VAL A 142 4.48 -0.68 -8.78
CA VAL A 142 3.45 -1.47 -9.49
C VAL A 142 2.04 -0.92 -9.19
N ASP A 143 1.76 -0.62 -7.94
CA ASP A 143 0.44 -0.13 -7.55
C ASP A 143 0.15 1.28 -8.07
N LEU A 144 1.14 2.16 -8.07
CA LEU A 144 0.99 3.52 -8.61
C LEU A 144 0.80 3.53 -10.13
N PHE A 145 1.60 2.75 -10.87
CA PHE A 145 1.60 2.81 -12.33
C PHE A 145 0.65 1.81 -12.98
N MET A 146 0.55 0.59 -12.48
CA MET A 146 -0.25 -0.47 -13.09
C MET A 146 -1.63 -0.60 -12.44
N THR A 147 -1.67 -0.92 -11.13
CA THR A 147 -2.92 -1.24 -10.43
C THR A 147 -3.90 -0.07 -10.45
N SER A 148 -3.40 1.15 -10.12
CA SER A 148 -4.25 2.35 -10.12
C SER A 148 -4.73 2.71 -11.53
N THR A 149 -3.85 2.67 -12.53
CA THR A 149 -4.20 3.00 -13.92
C THR A 149 -5.25 2.04 -14.46
N LEU A 150 -5.06 0.73 -14.24
CA LEU A 150 -6.00 -0.29 -14.67
C LEU A 150 -7.38 -0.12 -14.01
N CYS A 151 -7.42 0.02 -12.69
CA CYS A 151 -8.69 0.15 -11.98
C CYS A 151 -9.42 1.46 -12.32
N LEU A 152 -8.69 2.55 -12.52
CA LEU A 152 -9.30 3.82 -12.96
C LEU A 152 -9.83 3.73 -14.40
N ALA A 153 -9.12 3.05 -15.29
CA ALA A 153 -9.61 2.79 -16.66
C ALA A 153 -10.89 1.96 -16.64
N LEU A 154 -10.93 0.87 -15.84
CA LEU A 154 -12.12 0.05 -15.66
C LEU A 154 -13.31 0.84 -15.09
N ALA A 155 -13.05 1.75 -14.14
CA ALA A 155 -14.10 2.56 -13.50
C ALA A 155 -14.77 3.55 -14.47
N HIS A 156 -14.14 3.94 -15.58
CA HIS A 156 -14.70 4.84 -16.58
C HIS A 156 -15.53 4.11 -17.64
N GLY A 157 -15.29 2.82 -17.87
CA GLY A 157 -16.00 2.04 -18.89
C GLY A 157 -17.51 1.93 -18.69
N GLU A 158 -18.07 2.41 -17.58
CA GLU A 158 -19.52 2.40 -17.29
C GLU A 158 -20.26 3.66 -17.82
N HIS A 159 -19.53 4.70 -18.25
CA HIS A 159 -20.17 6.00 -18.61
C HIS A 159 -20.42 6.19 -20.09
N ASP A 160 -19.77 5.42 -20.96
CA ASP A 160 -19.87 5.62 -22.41
C ASP A 160 -20.69 4.48 -23.03
N GLY A 161 -22.01 4.71 -23.15
CA GLY A 161 -22.88 3.87 -23.95
C GLY A 161 -22.41 3.86 -25.42
N ALA A 162 -22.13 2.68 -25.93
CA ALA A 162 -22.00 2.27 -27.34
C ALA A 162 -21.55 3.35 -28.36
N GLY A 163 -20.29 3.73 -28.35
CA GLY A 163 -19.72 4.54 -29.42
C GLY A 163 -18.42 5.25 -29.03
N ASP A 164 -17.26 4.63 -29.24
CA ASP A 164 -15.89 5.09 -28.99
C ASP A 164 -15.21 4.59 -27.71
N ASP A 165 -15.47 3.36 -27.32
CA ASP A 165 -14.96 2.76 -26.08
C ASP A 165 -13.41 2.74 -25.96
N ALA A 166 -12.70 2.57 -27.06
CA ALA A 166 -11.23 2.49 -27.05
C ALA A 166 -10.55 3.84 -26.83
N SER A 167 -11.08 4.93 -27.40
CA SER A 167 -10.53 6.28 -27.27
C SER A 167 -10.72 6.84 -25.85
N SER A 168 -11.84 6.53 -25.22
CA SER A 168 -12.21 6.91 -23.86
C SER A 168 -11.34 6.17 -22.81
N ALA A 169 -11.19 4.84 -22.95
CA ALA A 169 -10.35 4.05 -22.08
C ALA A 169 -8.87 4.46 -22.16
N TRP A 170 -8.37 4.73 -23.37
CA TRP A 170 -7.00 5.23 -23.59
C TRP A 170 -6.79 6.62 -22.99
N ALA A 171 -7.73 7.54 -23.17
CA ALA A 171 -7.67 8.87 -22.57
C ALA A 171 -7.67 8.81 -21.03
N THR A 172 -8.39 7.85 -20.44
CA THR A 172 -8.41 7.64 -19.00
C THR A 172 -7.13 7.01 -18.51
N ALA A 173 -6.60 6.00 -19.18
CA ALA A 173 -5.32 5.38 -18.86
C ALA A 173 -4.17 6.40 -18.93
N THR A 174 -4.14 7.26 -19.96
CA THR A 174 -3.14 8.33 -20.09
C THR A 174 -3.27 9.38 -18.99
N ARG A 175 -4.49 9.71 -18.59
CA ARG A 175 -4.77 10.64 -17.48
C ARG A 175 -4.33 10.06 -16.14
N ALA A 176 -4.59 8.78 -15.89
CA ALA A 176 -4.13 8.06 -14.69
C ALA A 176 -2.59 7.95 -14.67
N LEU A 177 -1.96 7.65 -15.80
CA LEU A 177 -0.51 7.61 -15.91
C LEU A 177 0.12 8.98 -15.67
N ARG A 178 -0.45 10.06 -16.22
CA ARG A 178 -0.02 11.44 -15.93
C ARG A 178 -0.14 11.77 -14.44
N ALA A 179 -1.21 11.33 -13.79
CA ALA A 179 -1.38 11.52 -12.34
C ALA A 179 -0.33 10.73 -11.53
N ALA A 180 0.01 9.51 -11.95
CA ALA A 180 1.08 8.73 -11.34
C ALA A 180 2.46 9.39 -11.54
N LEU A 181 2.74 9.93 -12.72
CA LEU A 181 3.97 10.69 -13.01
C LEU A 181 4.01 12.05 -12.29
N ALA A 182 2.87 12.66 -12.01
CA ALA A 182 2.79 13.87 -11.20
C ALA A 182 3.00 13.61 -9.70
N ASN A 183 2.97 12.33 -9.26
CA ASN A 183 3.26 11.96 -7.88
C ASN A 183 4.76 12.14 -7.59
N PRO A 184 5.15 12.82 -6.49
CA PRO A 184 6.57 13.04 -6.17
C PRO A 184 7.31 11.77 -5.74
N GLN A 185 6.61 10.71 -5.35
CA GLN A 185 7.22 9.50 -4.80
C GLN A 185 8.14 8.77 -5.80
N PRO A 186 7.72 8.44 -7.05
CA PRO A 186 8.61 7.81 -8.02
C PRO A 186 9.86 8.65 -8.34
N TRP A 187 9.69 9.97 -8.41
CA TRP A 187 10.80 10.89 -8.66
C TRP A 187 11.79 10.96 -7.50
N ALA A 188 11.30 10.92 -6.28
CA ALA A 188 12.15 10.87 -5.09
C ALA A 188 13.01 9.60 -5.05
N ILE A 189 12.41 8.44 -5.39
CA ILE A 189 13.12 7.16 -5.51
C ILE A 189 14.19 7.27 -6.63
N ALA A 190 13.80 7.75 -7.81
CA ALA A 190 14.68 7.88 -8.96
C ALA A 190 15.87 8.85 -8.68
N LEU A 191 15.58 9.99 -8.05
CA LEU A 191 16.61 10.96 -7.66
C LEU A 191 17.58 10.39 -6.62
N GLY A 192 17.05 9.65 -5.63
CA GLY A 192 17.89 8.94 -4.66
C GLY A 192 18.80 7.92 -5.31
N ALA A 193 18.25 7.07 -6.20
CA ALA A 193 19.01 6.07 -6.92
C ALA A 193 20.05 6.69 -7.88
N ALA A 194 19.71 7.80 -8.53
CA ALA A 194 20.64 8.55 -9.37
C ALA A 194 21.79 9.15 -8.55
N ALA A 195 21.49 9.70 -7.36
CA ALA A 195 22.51 10.20 -6.43
C ALA A 195 23.47 9.09 -5.98
N ALA A 196 22.92 7.91 -5.62
CA ALA A 196 23.73 6.73 -5.28
C ALA A 196 24.64 6.29 -6.45
N ALA A 197 24.08 6.20 -7.66
CA ALA A 197 24.82 5.78 -8.85
C ALA A 197 25.95 6.78 -9.21
N ALA A 198 25.73 8.07 -8.98
CA ALA A 198 26.71 9.13 -9.22
C ALA A 198 27.70 9.33 -8.06
N GLY A 199 27.58 8.59 -6.96
CA GLY A 199 28.38 8.79 -5.74
C GLY A 199 28.18 10.15 -5.08
N LEU A 200 27.03 10.80 -5.32
CA LEU A 200 26.71 12.12 -4.78
C LEU A 200 26.23 12.03 -3.33
N HIS A 201 26.88 12.78 -2.47
CA HIS A 201 26.49 12.93 -1.08
C HIS A 201 25.94 14.32 -0.84
N LEU A 202 24.80 14.40 -0.17
CA LEU A 202 24.25 15.69 0.25
C LEU A 202 25.18 16.36 1.28
N PRO A 203 25.39 17.69 1.19
CA PRO A 203 26.03 18.43 2.28
C PRO A 203 25.34 18.19 3.62
N ALA A 204 26.09 18.16 4.73
CA ALA A 204 25.56 17.79 6.04
C ALA A 204 24.27 18.50 6.47
N PRO A 205 24.10 19.84 6.25
CA PRO A 205 22.84 20.52 6.58
C PRO A 205 21.65 20.03 5.73
N ALA A 206 21.87 19.78 4.42
CA ALA A 206 20.81 19.26 3.53
C ALA A 206 20.44 17.80 3.87
N ALA A 207 21.44 16.98 4.17
CA ALA A 207 21.22 15.61 4.63
C ALA A 207 20.40 15.58 5.94
N GLN A 208 20.71 16.47 6.89
CA GLN A 208 19.98 16.60 8.15
C GLN A 208 18.53 17.06 7.92
N PHE A 209 18.31 18.04 7.04
CA PHE A 209 16.97 18.49 6.68
C PHE A 209 16.12 17.34 6.08
N VAL A 210 16.66 16.63 5.09
CA VAL A 210 16.01 15.47 4.49
C VAL A 210 15.73 14.39 5.54
N LYS A 211 16.71 14.16 6.45
CA LYS A 211 16.54 13.19 7.55
C LYS A 211 15.37 13.55 8.47
N MET A 212 15.25 14.79 8.89
CA MET A 212 14.18 15.26 9.79
C MET A 212 12.79 15.05 9.17
N LEU A 213 12.63 15.39 7.89
CA LEU A 213 11.38 15.13 7.17
C LEU A 213 11.10 13.62 7.00
N ALA A 214 12.10 12.85 6.62
CA ALA A 214 11.99 11.41 6.45
C ALA A 214 11.60 10.70 7.76
N ASP A 215 12.20 11.10 8.89
CA ASP A 215 11.93 10.50 10.19
C ASP A 215 10.50 10.81 10.69
N SER A 216 9.91 11.94 10.25
CA SER A 216 8.51 12.28 10.52
C SER A 216 7.50 11.51 9.67
N ALA A 217 7.93 10.88 8.57
CA ALA A 217 7.03 10.25 7.59
C ALA A 217 6.15 9.17 8.23
N SER A 218 6.77 8.22 8.93
CA SER A 218 6.05 7.10 9.54
C SER A 218 5.05 7.53 10.62
N PRO A 219 5.44 8.27 11.68
CA PRO A 219 4.49 8.61 12.74
C PRO A 219 3.36 9.51 12.25
N VAL A 220 3.65 10.50 11.39
CA VAL A 220 2.61 11.38 10.87
C VAL A 220 1.68 10.66 9.90
N ALA A 221 2.23 9.79 9.04
CA ALA A 221 1.43 8.98 8.11
C ALA A 221 0.45 8.07 8.86
N LEU A 222 0.94 7.32 9.85
CA LEU A 222 0.11 6.39 10.63
C LEU A 222 -0.99 7.11 11.42
N PHE A 223 -0.64 8.22 12.05
CA PHE A 223 -1.62 9.07 12.71
C PHE A 223 -2.66 9.61 11.72
N THR A 224 -2.23 10.06 10.55
CA THR A 224 -3.10 10.56 9.49
C THR A 224 -4.05 9.47 8.97
N ILE A 225 -3.58 8.23 8.80
CA ILE A 225 -4.42 7.08 8.43
C ILE A 225 -5.60 6.96 9.40
N GLY A 226 -5.35 7.00 10.71
CA GLY A 226 -6.40 6.92 11.72
C GLY A 226 -7.44 8.04 11.58
N ALA A 227 -7.00 9.26 11.37
CA ALA A 227 -7.87 10.42 11.16
C ALA A 227 -8.69 10.31 9.85
N VAL A 228 -8.07 9.84 8.76
CA VAL A 228 -8.74 9.58 7.47
C VAL A 228 -9.83 8.50 7.64
N LEU A 229 -9.54 7.42 8.37
CA LEU A 229 -10.51 6.35 8.62
C LEU A 229 -11.74 6.86 9.38
N TRP A 230 -11.54 7.70 10.40
CA TRP A 230 -12.66 8.30 11.13
C TRP A 230 -13.49 9.23 10.24
N ARG A 231 -12.83 10.12 9.47
CA ARG A 231 -13.48 11.04 8.53
C ARG A 231 -14.30 10.27 7.48
N ALA A 232 -13.70 9.27 6.85
CA ALA A 232 -14.35 8.45 5.84
C ALA A 232 -15.59 7.71 6.41
N GLY A 233 -15.52 7.25 7.65
CA GLY A 233 -16.67 6.65 8.35
C GLY A 233 -17.82 7.62 8.60
N ARG A 234 -17.53 8.92 8.84
CA ARG A 234 -18.58 9.97 9.03
C ARG A 234 -19.28 10.36 7.74
N HIS A 235 -18.53 10.45 6.64
CA HIS A 235 -19.05 10.84 5.32
C HIS A 235 -19.62 9.66 4.52
N ALA A 236 -19.68 8.47 5.10
CA ALA A 236 -20.32 7.32 4.48
C ALA A 236 -21.84 7.54 4.45
N HIS A 237 -22.36 8.18 3.40
CA HIS A 237 -23.79 8.48 3.23
C HIS A 237 -24.66 7.24 3.05
N THR A 238 -24.08 6.07 2.80
CA THR A 238 -24.78 4.80 2.59
C THR A 238 -24.47 3.80 3.68
N ARG A 239 -25.51 3.11 4.19
CA ARG A 239 -25.35 1.92 5.05
C ARG A 239 -24.94 0.75 4.15
N THR A 240 -23.64 0.64 3.83
CA THR A 240 -23.13 -0.48 3.05
C THR A 240 -23.26 -1.77 3.85
N PRO A 241 -23.97 -2.79 3.38
CA PRO A 241 -24.08 -4.07 4.06
C PRO A 241 -22.70 -4.75 4.20
N VAL A 242 -22.54 -5.53 5.27
CA VAL A 242 -21.26 -6.26 5.55
C VAL A 242 -20.85 -7.15 4.37
N ARG A 243 -21.82 -7.77 3.69
CA ARG A 243 -21.61 -8.63 2.51
C ARG A 243 -20.94 -7.91 1.34
N ASP A 244 -21.03 -6.57 1.26
CA ASP A 244 -20.53 -5.80 0.11
C ASP A 244 -19.08 -5.28 0.33
N TYR A 245 -18.57 -5.29 1.58
CA TYR A 245 -17.23 -4.82 1.88
C TYR A 245 -16.31 -5.86 2.54
N LEU A 246 -16.84 -6.74 3.41
CA LEU A 246 -16.03 -7.70 4.16
C LEU A 246 -15.34 -8.74 3.25
N PRO A 247 -15.98 -9.31 2.21
CA PRO A 247 -15.30 -10.22 1.30
C PRO A 247 -14.09 -9.58 0.61
N VAL A 248 -14.19 -8.30 0.23
CA VAL A 248 -13.09 -7.56 -0.40
C VAL A 248 -11.93 -7.35 0.60
N ALA A 249 -12.23 -7.02 1.85
CA ALA A 249 -11.22 -6.94 2.90
C ALA A 249 -10.53 -8.29 3.17
N LEU A 250 -11.28 -9.41 3.09
CA LEU A 250 -10.71 -10.75 3.23
C LEU A 250 -9.86 -11.16 2.00
N ILE A 251 -10.28 -10.82 0.79
CA ILE A 251 -9.44 -10.98 -0.41
C ILE A 251 -8.11 -10.26 -0.19
N LYS A 252 -8.14 -9.02 0.30
CA LYS A 252 -6.94 -8.25 0.58
C LYS A 252 -6.02 -8.90 1.61
N LEU A 253 -6.56 -9.35 2.73
CA LEU A 253 -5.75 -9.77 3.88
C LEU A 253 -5.35 -11.26 3.84
N VAL A 254 -6.08 -12.07 3.07
CA VAL A 254 -5.86 -13.52 3.01
C VAL A 254 -5.50 -13.96 1.60
N ALA A 255 -6.37 -13.72 0.61
CA ALA A 255 -6.15 -14.21 -0.74
C ALA A 255 -4.91 -13.58 -1.39
N HIS A 256 -4.71 -12.27 -1.24
CA HIS A 256 -3.58 -11.57 -1.85
C HIS A 256 -2.23 -12.07 -1.33
N PRO A 257 -1.92 -12.11 -0.02
CA PRO A 257 -0.64 -12.64 0.47
C PRO A 257 -0.44 -14.13 0.17
N LEU A 258 -1.49 -14.95 0.23
CA LEU A 258 -1.40 -16.37 -0.15
C LEU A 258 -1.08 -16.54 -1.63
N LEU A 259 -1.71 -15.74 -2.49
CA LEU A 259 -1.45 -15.76 -3.93
C LEU A 259 0.00 -15.35 -4.21
N VAL A 260 0.48 -14.27 -3.60
CA VAL A 260 1.88 -13.81 -3.75
C VAL A 260 2.86 -14.88 -3.27
N GLY A 261 2.60 -15.52 -2.13
CA GLY A 261 3.41 -16.61 -1.63
C GLY A 261 3.42 -17.81 -2.58
N GLY A 262 2.24 -18.25 -3.03
CA GLY A 262 2.10 -19.41 -3.92
C GLY A 262 2.75 -19.18 -5.29
N VAL A 263 2.45 -18.04 -5.93
CA VAL A 263 3.03 -17.68 -7.24
C VAL A 263 4.55 -17.46 -7.12
N GLY A 264 5.01 -16.81 -6.04
CA GLY A 264 6.43 -16.60 -5.82
C GLY A 264 7.20 -17.91 -5.60
N LEU A 265 6.65 -18.85 -4.85
CA LEU A 265 7.23 -20.19 -4.68
C LEU A 265 7.25 -20.96 -6.00
N ALA A 266 6.17 -20.92 -6.78
CA ALA A 266 6.10 -21.56 -8.10
C ALA A 266 7.12 -20.93 -9.08
N ALA A 267 7.22 -19.61 -9.12
CA ALA A 267 8.18 -18.91 -9.95
C ALA A 267 9.63 -19.29 -9.58
N ARG A 268 9.93 -19.40 -8.28
CA ARG A 268 11.23 -19.86 -7.80
C ARG A 268 11.51 -21.31 -8.19
N ALA A 269 10.51 -22.19 -8.10
CA ALA A 269 10.64 -23.58 -8.54
C ALA A 269 10.88 -23.71 -10.06
N MET A 270 10.39 -22.75 -10.85
CA MET A 270 10.66 -22.63 -12.29
C MET A 270 12.03 -21.99 -12.62
N GLY A 271 12.85 -21.67 -11.62
CA GLY A 271 14.20 -21.15 -11.81
C GLY A 271 14.32 -19.62 -11.85
N LEU A 272 13.28 -18.86 -11.53
CA LEU A 272 13.43 -17.41 -11.38
C LEU A 272 14.33 -17.09 -10.17
N PRO A 273 15.20 -16.05 -10.27
CA PRO A 273 16.16 -15.68 -9.24
C PRO A 273 15.51 -14.96 -8.05
N ILE A 274 14.51 -15.58 -7.42
CA ILE A 274 13.78 -15.02 -6.28
C ILE A 274 14.41 -15.49 -4.97
N THR A 275 14.92 -14.55 -4.18
CA THR A 275 15.47 -14.85 -2.86
C THR A 275 14.35 -15.15 -1.85
N SER A 276 14.63 -16.00 -0.85
CA SER A 276 13.66 -16.27 0.23
C SER A 276 13.30 -14.98 0.97
N PHE A 277 14.30 -14.12 1.24
CA PHE A 277 14.10 -12.82 1.87
C PHE A 277 13.16 -11.93 1.04
N GLY A 278 13.43 -11.76 -0.26
CA GLY A 278 12.60 -10.94 -1.15
C GLY A 278 11.16 -11.43 -1.20
N LEU A 279 10.96 -12.75 -1.28
CA LEU A 279 9.62 -13.34 -1.27
C LEU A 279 8.90 -13.11 0.07
N THR A 280 9.59 -13.30 1.21
CA THR A 280 9.02 -13.00 2.54
C THR A 280 8.55 -11.54 2.63
N VAL A 281 9.39 -10.58 2.23
CA VAL A 281 9.04 -9.16 2.24
C VAL A 281 7.86 -8.87 1.30
N LEU A 282 7.82 -9.52 0.13
CA LEU A 282 6.73 -9.36 -0.84
C LEU A 282 5.39 -9.86 -0.29
N VAL A 283 5.38 -11.04 0.36
CA VAL A 283 4.19 -11.59 1.04
C VAL A 283 3.72 -10.68 2.16
N LEU A 284 4.65 -10.17 2.98
CA LEU A 284 4.32 -9.23 4.05
C LEU A 284 3.80 -7.90 3.51
N ALA A 285 4.35 -7.38 2.40
CA ALA A 285 3.82 -6.20 1.72
C ALA A 285 2.38 -6.43 1.23
N ALA A 286 2.10 -7.61 0.66
CA ALA A 286 0.74 -7.98 0.25
C ALA A 286 -0.21 -8.16 1.45
N ALA A 287 0.29 -8.53 2.64
CA ALA A 287 -0.51 -8.69 3.86
C ALA A 287 -0.85 -7.37 4.58
N LEU A 288 -0.27 -6.24 4.15
CA LEU A 288 -0.61 -4.92 4.67
C LEU A 288 -2.09 -4.57 4.42
N PRO A 289 -2.70 -3.70 5.24
CA PRO A 289 -4.05 -3.21 4.98
C PRO A 289 -4.13 -2.43 3.66
N SER A 290 -5.35 -2.18 3.20
CA SER A 290 -5.61 -1.38 1.99
C SER A 290 -5.07 0.06 2.13
N ALA A 291 -4.60 0.63 1.03
CA ALA A 291 -4.11 2.00 1.00
C ALA A 291 -5.23 3.02 1.31
N SER A 292 -5.01 3.86 2.32
CA SER A 292 -6.01 4.82 2.82
C SER A 292 -6.32 5.96 1.85
N ASN A 293 -5.37 6.31 0.98
CA ASN A 293 -5.53 7.36 -0.02
C ASN A 293 -6.54 7.01 -1.13
N VAL A 294 -6.89 5.73 -1.30
CA VAL A 294 -7.90 5.30 -2.29
C VAL A 294 -9.29 5.85 -1.97
N SER A 295 -9.60 6.13 -0.68
CA SER A 295 -10.90 6.75 -0.33
C SER A 295 -11.05 8.16 -0.92
N LEU A 296 -9.97 8.96 -0.92
CA LEU A 296 -9.97 10.28 -1.55
C LEU A 296 -10.10 10.19 -3.08
N LEU A 297 -9.50 9.15 -3.65
CA LEU A 297 -9.61 8.87 -5.07
C LEU A 297 -11.05 8.48 -5.44
N ALA A 298 -11.69 7.62 -4.65
CA ALA A 298 -13.09 7.22 -4.83
C ALA A 298 -14.04 8.42 -4.77
N GLU A 299 -13.84 9.33 -3.81
CA GLU A 299 -14.60 10.57 -3.69
C GLU A 299 -14.44 11.44 -4.94
N ARG A 300 -13.20 11.64 -5.40
CA ARG A 300 -12.90 12.45 -6.59
C ARG A 300 -13.51 11.90 -7.87
N PHE A 301 -13.60 10.59 -8.00
CA PHE A 301 -14.15 9.91 -9.18
C PHE A 301 -15.64 9.56 -9.04
N GLY A 302 -16.29 10.00 -7.95
CA GLY A 302 -17.72 9.76 -7.71
C GLY A 302 -18.07 8.27 -7.59
N ALA A 303 -17.19 7.45 -7.03
CA ALA A 303 -17.46 6.08 -6.63
C ALA A 303 -18.07 6.03 -5.22
N ASP A 304 -18.59 4.87 -4.81
CA ASP A 304 -19.11 4.67 -3.45
C ASP A 304 -17.97 4.72 -2.41
N ASN A 305 -17.66 5.98 -2.00
CA ASN A 305 -16.64 6.23 -0.99
C ASN A 305 -16.98 5.57 0.36
N GLY A 306 -18.28 5.43 0.69
CA GLY A 306 -18.72 4.75 1.90
C GLY A 306 -18.31 3.28 1.93
N ARG A 307 -18.49 2.57 0.82
CA ARG A 307 -18.02 1.18 0.65
C ARG A 307 -16.50 1.08 0.71
N VAL A 308 -15.79 1.91 -0.05
CA VAL A 308 -14.32 1.94 -0.07
C VAL A 308 -13.76 2.20 1.34
N ALA A 309 -14.29 3.19 2.05
CA ALA A 309 -13.89 3.51 3.40
C ALA A 309 -14.09 2.31 4.37
N ARG A 310 -15.21 1.58 4.26
CA ARG A 310 -15.46 0.39 5.10
C ARG A 310 -14.50 -0.75 4.81
N ILE A 311 -14.12 -0.96 3.53
CA ILE A 311 -13.09 -1.95 3.17
C ILE A 311 -11.76 -1.56 3.81
N ILE A 312 -11.35 -0.29 3.71
CA ILE A 312 -10.10 0.20 4.30
C ILE A 312 -10.14 0.07 5.83
N MET A 313 -11.24 0.46 6.48
CA MET A 313 -11.40 0.31 7.94
C MET A 313 -11.32 -1.15 8.37
N ALA A 314 -12.07 -2.04 7.72
CA ALA A 314 -12.10 -3.46 8.06
C ALA A 314 -10.72 -4.09 7.83
N SER A 315 -10.08 -3.81 6.69
CA SER A 315 -8.74 -4.33 6.41
C SER A 315 -7.70 -3.78 7.39
N THR A 316 -7.77 -2.51 7.80
CA THR A 316 -6.82 -1.93 8.77
C THR A 316 -7.01 -2.53 10.17
N ALA A 317 -8.25 -2.70 10.62
CA ALA A 317 -8.53 -3.29 11.94
C ALA A 317 -8.13 -4.77 12.00
N LEU A 318 -8.45 -5.54 10.96
CA LEU A 318 -8.13 -6.97 10.89
C LEU A 318 -6.64 -7.22 10.61
N ALA A 319 -5.95 -6.30 9.91
CA ALA A 319 -4.53 -6.42 9.60
C ALA A 319 -3.66 -6.51 10.85
N PHE A 320 -4.04 -5.90 11.96
CA PHE A 320 -3.28 -6.04 13.21
C PHE A 320 -3.09 -7.51 13.57
N VAL A 321 -4.12 -8.33 13.43
CA VAL A 321 -4.04 -9.76 13.73
C VAL A 321 -3.47 -10.54 12.54
N SER A 322 -4.02 -10.36 11.34
CA SER A 322 -3.62 -11.16 10.16
C SER A 322 -2.17 -10.92 9.76
N PHE A 323 -1.71 -9.68 9.73
CA PHE A 323 -0.32 -9.35 9.44
C PHE A 323 0.64 -9.91 10.49
N THR A 324 0.30 -9.75 11.78
CA THR A 324 1.12 -10.29 12.89
C THR A 324 1.25 -11.80 12.80
N LEU A 325 0.16 -12.52 12.49
CA LEU A 325 0.18 -13.98 12.32
C LEU A 325 1.01 -14.41 11.10
N ILE A 326 0.86 -13.71 9.96
CA ILE A 326 1.64 -14.00 8.75
C ILE A 326 3.12 -13.71 9.01
N ALA A 327 3.45 -12.57 9.65
CA ALA A 327 4.82 -12.23 10.00
C ALA A 327 5.44 -13.28 10.93
N TRP A 328 4.68 -13.78 11.91
CA TRP A 328 5.11 -14.85 12.79
C TRP A 328 5.33 -16.17 12.06
N ALA A 329 4.45 -16.52 11.13
CA ALA A 329 4.56 -17.76 10.35
C ALA A 329 5.76 -17.76 9.37
N LEU A 330 6.21 -16.57 8.94
CA LEU A 330 7.33 -16.40 8.01
C LEU A 330 8.67 -16.10 8.70
N ALA A 331 8.68 -15.81 10.01
CA ALA A 331 9.88 -15.59 10.84
C ALA A 331 10.49 -16.93 11.28
#